data_a01b419bf96b20cd21909189404da2de
#
_entry.id   a01b419bf96b20cd21909189404da2de
#
_cell.length_a   1.000
_cell.length_b   1.000
_cell.length_c   1.000
_cell.angle_alpha   90.00
_cell.angle_beta   90.00
_cell.angle_gamma   90.00
#
_symmetry.space_group_name_H-M   'P 1'
#
loop_
_entity.id
_entity.type
_entity.pdbx_description
1 polymer ?
#
loop_
_entity_poly.entity_id
_entity_poly.type
_entity_poly.pdbx_seq_one_letter_code
_entity_poly.pdbx_strand_id
1 'polypeptide(L)'
;MSTSTLSNWFKGVDFSEAIKKQLSQEVYVTSQFRLREFSETRGALLLARYEQAEKEAQIDMQTYMDNPLFVSAIAAYWGEGDKVKNGQVRIINTDPQMIALFKKFLLELCNVPEEKIRGALYIYEDLDETECKRFWIKNTGITRYHKTMVLPSKHKTKKVLHGMCSLVVSSTYLKRKMLVWIDHLPRMVLNS
;
A
#
# COMPACT_ATOMS: atom_id res chain seq x y z
N MET A 1 35.20 25.62 -18.68
CA MET A 1 35.96 24.36 -18.93
C MET A 1 35.12 23.19 -18.48
N SER A 2 35.13 22.11 -19.28
CA SER A 2 34.41 20.86 -18.92
C SER A 2 35.20 20.13 -17.80
N THR A 3 34.47 19.48 -16.86
CA THR A 3 35.06 18.63 -15.81
C THR A 3 35.87 17.46 -16.38
N SER A 4 35.53 16.98 -17.56
CA SER A 4 36.24 15.92 -18.29
C SER A 4 37.63 16.41 -18.79
N THR A 5 37.73 17.67 -19.21
CA THR A 5 38.99 18.28 -19.67
C THR A 5 39.98 18.38 -18.52
N LEU A 6 39.54 18.86 -17.35
CA LEU A 6 40.37 18.95 -16.15
C LEU A 6 40.82 17.58 -15.66
N SER A 7 39.91 16.59 -15.64
CA SER A 7 40.23 15.21 -15.26
C SER A 7 41.30 14.58 -16.14
N ASN A 8 41.26 14.88 -17.45
CA ASN A 8 42.29 14.37 -18.39
C ASN A 8 43.66 15.04 -18.20
N TRP A 9 43.70 16.32 -17.88
CA TRP A 9 44.99 17.04 -17.66
C TRP A 9 45.75 16.57 -16.42
N PHE A 10 45.02 16.17 -15.38
CA PHE A 10 45.61 15.67 -14.12
C PHE A 10 45.71 14.14 -14.04
N LYS A 11 45.41 13.45 -15.11
CA LYS A 11 45.52 12.00 -15.17
C LYS A 11 46.97 11.55 -15.17
N GLY A 12 47.37 10.76 -14.18
CA GLY A 12 48.74 10.23 -14.06
C GLY A 12 49.74 11.11 -13.35
N VAL A 13 49.28 12.19 -12.69
CA VAL A 13 50.13 13.01 -11.80
C VAL A 13 50.09 12.41 -10.39
N ASP A 14 51.23 12.11 -9.78
CA ASP A 14 51.33 11.34 -8.52
C ASP A 14 50.51 11.95 -7.37
N PHE A 15 50.44 13.28 -7.24
CA PHE A 15 49.64 13.93 -6.22
C PHE A 15 48.11 13.86 -6.51
N SER A 16 47.71 13.64 -7.75
CA SER A 16 46.30 13.61 -8.14
C SER A 16 45.54 12.41 -7.56
N GLU A 17 46.18 11.29 -7.43
CA GLU A 17 45.60 10.10 -6.81
C GLU A 17 45.39 10.28 -5.29
N ALA A 18 46.33 10.90 -4.59
CA ALA A 18 46.22 11.24 -3.18
C ALA A 18 45.07 12.23 -2.93
N ILE A 19 44.96 13.31 -3.71
CA ILE A 19 43.88 14.30 -3.62
C ILE A 19 42.56 13.68 -3.97
N LYS A 20 42.47 12.84 -5.01
CA LYS A 20 41.25 12.12 -5.39
C LYS A 20 40.76 11.21 -4.27
N LYS A 21 41.66 10.49 -3.60
CA LYS A 21 41.33 9.64 -2.45
C LYS A 21 40.84 10.46 -1.27
N GLN A 22 41.47 11.58 -0.96
CA GLN A 22 41.07 12.50 0.11
C GLN A 22 39.68 13.08 -0.19
N LEU A 23 39.44 13.64 -1.37
CA LEU A 23 38.16 14.20 -1.77
C LEU A 23 37.03 13.11 -1.78
N SER A 24 37.36 11.91 -2.21
CA SER A 24 36.41 10.80 -2.16
C SER A 24 36.02 10.43 -0.73
N GLN A 25 36.97 10.44 0.20
CA GLN A 25 36.70 10.22 1.63
C GLN A 25 35.85 11.35 2.23
N GLU A 26 36.17 12.58 1.96
CA GLU A 26 35.41 13.75 2.45
C GLU A 26 33.96 13.74 1.92
N VAL A 27 33.77 13.45 0.62
CA VAL A 27 32.46 13.32 0.00
C VAL A 27 31.69 12.13 0.63
N TYR A 28 32.35 11.01 0.87
CA TYR A 28 31.75 9.85 1.50
C TYR A 28 31.26 10.17 2.92
N VAL A 29 32.10 10.74 3.77
CA VAL A 29 31.74 11.13 5.15
C VAL A 29 30.60 12.15 5.16
N THR A 30 30.69 13.18 4.31
CA THR A 30 29.65 14.21 4.21
C THR A 30 28.32 13.64 3.70
N SER A 31 28.37 12.72 2.73
CA SER A 31 27.16 12.05 2.23
C SER A 31 26.52 11.14 3.27
N GLN A 32 27.30 10.40 4.04
CA GLN A 32 26.79 9.55 5.14
C GLN A 32 26.10 10.40 6.22
N PHE A 33 26.69 11.53 6.60
CA PHE A 33 26.09 12.44 7.56
C PHE A 33 24.75 12.99 7.05
N ARG A 34 24.70 13.50 5.82
CA ARG A 34 23.45 13.98 5.20
C ARG A 34 22.39 12.89 5.09
N LEU A 35 22.76 11.67 4.69
CA LEU A 35 21.84 10.54 4.60
C LEU A 35 21.24 10.19 5.96
N ARG A 36 22.05 10.24 7.02
CA ARG A 36 21.59 10.00 8.38
C ARG A 36 20.60 11.08 8.84
N GLU A 37 20.92 12.34 8.66
CA GLU A 37 20.06 13.47 8.99
C GLU A 37 18.72 13.43 8.23
N PHE A 38 18.76 13.12 6.93
CA PHE A 38 17.55 12.92 6.13
C PHE A 38 16.72 11.71 6.62
N SER A 39 17.37 10.63 7.03
CA SER A 39 16.69 9.45 7.57
C SER A 39 15.99 9.74 8.90
N GLU A 40 16.66 10.45 9.81
CA GLU A 40 16.12 10.85 11.10
C GLU A 40 14.93 11.81 10.94
N THR A 41 15.05 12.81 10.07
CA THR A 41 13.98 13.76 9.77
C THR A 41 12.76 13.05 9.14
N ARG A 42 12.99 12.17 8.18
CA ARG A 42 11.94 11.35 7.58
C ARG A 42 11.25 10.44 8.59
N GLY A 43 12.03 9.84 9.50
CA GLY A 43 11.51 9.01 10.58
C GLY A 43 10.59 9.79 11.51
N ALA A 44 11.01 10.98 11.95
CA ALA A 44 10.19 11.86 12.81
C ALA A 44 8.89 12.30 12.13
N LEU A 45 8.95 12.71 10.87
CA LEU A 45 7.76 13.08 10.08
C LEU A 45 6.79 11.89 9.91
N LEU A 46 7.31 10.69 9.71
CA LEU A 46 6.50 9.49 9.59
C LEU A 46 5.79 9.14 10.90
N LEU A 47 6.50 9.24 12.03
CA LEU A 47 5.92 9.03 13.37
C LEU A 47 4.80 10.03 13.65
N ALA A 48 5.04 11.31 13.45
CA ALA A 48 4.01 12.35 13.62
C ALA A 48 2.77 12.07 12.74
N ARG A 49 2.98 11.62 11.51
CA ARG A 49 1.89 11.23 10.62
C ARG A 49 1.11 10.00 11.10
N TYR A 50 1.78 9.04 11.74
CA TYR A 50 1.11 7.87 12.33
C TYR A 50 0.29 8.25 13.57
N GLU A 51 0.82 9.10 14.44
CA GLU A 51 0.09 9.62 15.59
C GLU A 51 -1.17 10.40 15.16
N GLN A 52 -1.04 11.20 14.10
CA GLN A 52 -2.19 11.90 13.53
C GLN A 52 -3.24 10.91 13.00
N ALA A 53 -2.82 9.86 12.28
CA ALA A 53 -3.73 8.84 11.76
C ALA A 53 -4.46 8.10 12.89
N GLU A 54 -3.80 7.83 14.01
CA GLU A 54 -4.41 7.17 15.17
C GLU A 54 -5.46 8.07 15.85
N LYS A 55 -5.16 9.36 16.04
CA LYS A 55 -6.10 10.33 16.58
C LYS A 55 -7.35 10.48 15.71
N GLU A 56 -7.15 10.62 14.40
CA GLU A 56 -8.27 10.69 13.46
C GLU A 56 -9.08 9.40 13.41
N ALA A 57 -8.42 8.23 13.48
CA ALA A 57 -9.13 6.96 13.51
C ALA A 57 -10.05 6.82 14.73
N GLN A 58 -9.65 7.36 15.88
CA GLN A 58 -10.51 7.40 17.08
C GLN A 58 -11.73 8.31 16.89
N ILE A 59 -11.54 9.47 16.25
CA ILE A 59 -12.64 10.38 15.91
C ILE A 59 -13.60 9.73 14.91
N ASP A 60 -13.07 9.08 13.88
CA ASP A 60 -13.89 8.36 12.89
C ASP A 60 -14.74 7.26 13.54
N MET A 61 -14.18 6.51 14.50
CA MET A 61 -14.94 5.50 15.24
C MET A 61 -16.17 6.13 15.96
N GLN A 62 -15.97 7.25 16.63
CA GLN A 62 -17.08 7.96 17.30
C GLN A 62 -18.10 8.51 16.29
N THR A 63 -17.63 8.95 15.12
CA THR A 63 -18.47 9.59 14.11
C THR A 63 -19.28 8.58 13.27
N TYR A 64 -18.68 7.41 12.96
CA TYR A 64 -19.23 6.48 11.98
C TYR A 64 -19.69 5.14 12.54
N MET A 65 -19.73 4.94 13.87
CA MET A 65 -20.19 3.66 14.45
C MET A 65 -21.62 3.31 14.10
N ASP A 66 -22.49 4.29 13.89
CA ASP A 66 -23.88 4.09 13.46
C ASP A 66 -24.02 3.99 11.93
N ASN A 67 -22.92 4.14 11.18
CA ASN A 67 -22.94 4.05 9.73
C ASN A 67 -22.73 2.58 9.29
N PRO A 68 -23.74 1.93 8.68
CA PRO A 68 -23.64 0.52 8.30
C PRO A 68 -22.54 0.24 7.29
N LEU A 69 -22.22 1.19 6.40
CA LEU A 69 -21.12 1.05 5.45
C LEU A 69 -19.76 1.00 6.15
N PHE A 70 -19.55 1.86 7.17
CA PHE A 70 -18.33 1.87 7.96
C PHE A 70 -18.14 0.55 8.70
N VAL A 71 -19.12 0.15 9.50
CA VAL A 71 -19.05 -1.05 10.34
C VAL A 71 -18.86 -2.31 9.47
N SER A 72 -19.63 -2.44 8.38
CA SER A 72 -19.50 -3.57 7.47
C SER A 72 -18.13 -3.64 6.78
N ALA A 73 -17.58 -2.50 6.35
CA ALA A 73 -16.28 -2.46 5.71
C ALA A 73 -15.14 -2.79 6.69
N ILE A 74 -15.22 -2.29 7.94
CA ILE A 74 -14.20 -2.62 8.96
C ILE A 74 -14.30 -4.10 9.35
N ALA A 75 -15.49 -4.66 9.52
CA ALA A 75 -15.69 -6.08 9.79
C ALA A 75 -15.17 -6.96 8.63
N ALA A 76 -15.46 -6.59 7.38
CA ALA A 76 -14.93 -7.28 6.19
C ALA A 76 -13.40 -7.21 6.15
N TYR A 77 -12.81 -6.05 6.45
CA TYR A 77 -11.35 -5.92 6.50
C TYR A 77 -10.73 -6.69 7.67
N TRP A 78 -11.42 -6.78 8.79
CA TRP A 78 -10.99 -7.59 9.93
C TRP A 78 -10.96 -9.08 9.57
N GLY A 79 -11.92 -9.60 8.80
CA GLY A 79 -11.92 -10.98 8.30
C GLY A 79 -10.87 -11.22 7.20
N GLU A 80 -10.94 -10.45 6.13
CA GLU A 80 -10.30 -10.73 4.83
C GLU A 80 -9.15 -9.77 4.47
N GLY A 81 -8.91 -8.75 5.28
CA GLY A 81 -7.90 -7.72 5.00
C GLY A 81 -6.48 -8.15 5.36
N ASP A 82 -5.52 -7.62 4.61
CA ASP A 82 -4.10 -7.76 4.94
C ASP A 82 -3.75 -6.90 6.17
N LYS A 83 -3.29 -7.55 7.24
CA LYS A 83 -2.93 -6.89 8.51
C LYS A 83 -1.43 -6.58 8.63
N VAL A 84 -0.64 -6.97 7.64
CA VAL A 84 0.80 -6.68 7.63
C VAL A 84 1.04 -5.17 7.52
N LYS A 85 1.99 -4.64 8.31
CA LYS A 85 2.36 -3.21 8.32
C LYS A 85 3.23 -2.84 7.10
N ASN A 86 2.70 -3.04 5.89
CA ASN A 86 3.40 -2.83 4.61
C ASN A 86 2.99 -1.54 3.86
N GLY A 87 2.21 -0.68 4.50
CA GLY A 87 1.75 0.58 3.90
C GLY A 87 0.66 0.41 2.83
N GLN A 88 0.10 -0.78 2.68
CA GLN A 88 -1.00 -1.06 1.75
C GLN A 88 -2.26 -1.48 2.48
N VAL A 89 -3.40 -0.90 2.12
CA VAL A 89 -4.73 -1.41 2.45
C VAL A 89 -5.12 -2.36 1.32
N ARG A 90 -5.28 -3.64 1.66
CA ARG A 90 -5.61 -4.68 0.70
C ARG A 90 -6.65 -5.63 1.28
N ILE A 91 -7.68 -5.91 0.50
CA ILE A 91 -8.66 -6.96 0.74
C ILE A 91 -8.71 -7.87 -0.48
N ILE A 92 -8.93 -9.16 -0.28
CA ILE A 92 -9.09 -10.14 -1.35
C ILE A 92 -10.29 -11.01 -1.06
N ASN A 93 -11.15 -11.22 -2.05
CA ASN A 93 -12.30 -12.13 -1.91
C ASN A 93 -12.75 -12.68 -3.26
N THR A 94 -13.58 -13.73 -3.22
CA THR A 94 -14.30 -14.30 -4.35
C THR A 94 -15.68 -13.66 -4.56
N ASP A 95 -16.20 -12.95 -3.55
CA ASP A 95 -17.48 -12.27 -3.59
C ASP A 95 -17.32 -10.83 -4.12
N PRO A 96 -17.89 -10.51 -5.28
CA PRO A 96 -17.82 -9.18 -5.85
C PRO A 96 -18.56 -8.12 -5.02
N GLN A 97 -19.60 -8.50 -4.27
CA GLN A 97 -20.34 -7.56 -3.42
C GLN A 97 -19.49 -7.06 -2.27
N MET A 98 -18.68 -7.94 -1.64
CA MET A 98 -17.75 -7.54 -0.60
C MET A 98 -16.69 -6.56 -1.14
N ILE A 99 -16.14 -6.82 -2.31
CA ILE A 99 -15.15 -5.93 -2.95
C ILE A 99 -15.78 -4.58 -3.33
N ALA A 100 -17.02 -4.60 -3.86
CA ALA A 100 -17.74 -3.38 -4.21
C ALA A 100 -18.09 -2.54 -2.97
N LEU A 101 -18.54 -3.18 -1.89
CA LEU A 101 -18.79 -2.54 -0.59
C LEU A 101 -17.54 -1.87 -0.07
N PHE A 102 -16.42 -2.58 -0.09
CA PHE A 102 -15.15 -2.02 0.39
C PHE A 102 -14.64 -0.88 -0.50
N LYS A 103 -14.83 -0.96 -1.84
CA LYS A 103 -14.56 0.16 -2.74
C LYS A 103 -15.40 1.39 -2.37
N LYS A 104 -16.70 1.21 -2.16
CA LYS A 104 -17.61 2.29 -1.76
C LYS A 104 -17.17 2.95 -0.46
N PHE A 105 -16.81 2.17 0.55
CA PHE A 105 -16.26 2.68 1.81
C PHE A 105 -15.00 3.54 1.59
N LEU A 106 -14.06 3.08 0.74
CA LEU A 106 -12.84 3.84 0.45
C LEU A 106 -13.13 5.18 -0.23
N LEU A 107 -14.10 5.22 -1.15
CA LEU A 107 -14.48 6.43 -1.86
C LEU A 107 -15.23 7.41 -0.97
N GLU A 108 -16.27 6.96 -0.26
CA GLU A 108 -17.22 7.81 0.42
C GLU A 108 -16.80 8.23 1.84
N LEU A 109 -16.15 7.31 2.59
CA LEU A 109 -15.78 7.58 3.98
C LEU A 109 -14.29 7.82 4.19
N CYS A 110 -13.45 7.25 3.33
CA CYS A 110 -12.00 7.47 3.41
C CYS A 110 -11.51 8.55 2.43
N ASN A 111 -12.36 9.10 1.58
CA ASN A 111 -12.03 10.09 0.55
C ASN A 111 -10.83 9.66 -0.32
N VAL A 112 -10.71 8.35 -0.61
CA VAL A 112 -9.65 7.83 -1.47
C VAL A 112 -10.00 8.14 -2.92
N PRO A 113 -9.15 8.86 -3.66
CA PRO A 113 -9.38 9.11 -5.09
C PRO A 113 -9.48 7.80 -5.88
N GLU A 114 -10.42 7.70 -6.80
CA GLU A 114 -10.68 6.46 -7.54
C GLU A 114 -9.46 5.97 -8.33
N GLU A 115 -8.63 6.88 -8.83
CA GLU A 115 -7.41 6.57 -9.55
C GLU A 115 -6.32 5.89 -8.69
N LYS A 116 -6.44 5.95 -7.34
CA LYS A 116 -5.55 5.26 -6.41
C LYS A 116 -6.02 3.84 -6.07
N ILE A 117 -7.27 3.51 -6.41
CA ILE A 117 -7.83 2.17 -6.19
C ILE A 117 -7.43 1.28 -7.37
N ARG A 118 -6.77 0.17 -7.06
CA ARG A 118 -6.29 -0.80 -8.06
C ARG A 118 -6.78 -2.19 -7.75
N GLY A 119 -7.09 -2.94 -8.80
CA GLY A 119 -7.39 -4.36 -8.74
C GLY A 119 -6.18 -5.23 -9.04
N ALA A 120 -6.19 -6.45 -8.51
CA ALA A 120 -5.38 -7.56 -8.99
C ALA A 120 -6.26 -8.80 -9.05
N LEU A 121 -6.11 -9.60 -10.09
CA LEU A 121 -6.85 -10.84 -10.25
C LEU A 121 -5.98 -12.05 -9.90
N TYR A 122 -6.60 -13.05 -9.30
CA TYR A 122 -6.04 -14.36 -9.02
C TYR A 122 -6.96 -15.38 -9.65
N ILE A 123 -6.56 -15.94 -10.76
CA ILE A 123 -7.36 -16.90 -11.55
C ILE A 123 -6.68 -18.24 -11.62
N TYR A 124 -7.43 -19.30 -11.82
CA TYR A 124 -6.88 -20.62 -12.10
C TYR A 124 -6.57 -20.77 -13.59
N GLU A 125 -5.66 -21.69 -13.94
CA GLU A 125 -5.24 -21.97 -15.32
C GLU A 125 -6.39 -22.34 -16.27
N ASP A 126 -7.50 -22.87 -15.73
CA ASP A 126 -8.69 -23.28 -16.46
C ASP A 126 -9.70 -22.13 -16.69
N LEU A 127 -9.38 -20.91 -16.29
CA LEU A 127 -10.24 -19.73 -16.42
C LEU A 127 -9.72 -18.76 -17.49
N ASP A 128 -10.63 -18.19 -18.26
CA ASP A 128 -10.31 -17.11 -19.19
C ASP A 128 -10.11 -15.78 -18.46
N GLU A 129 -8.93 -15.18 -18.62
CA GLU A 129 -8.58 -13.92 -17.95
C GLU A 129 -9.50 -12.76 -18.37
N THR A 130 -9.87 -12.71 -19.66
CA THR A 130 -10.66 -11.60 -20.21
C THR A 130 -12.09 -11.66 -19.65
N GLU A 131 -12.67 -12.85 -19.56
CA GLU A 131 -13.98 -13.05 -18.97
C GLU A 131 -13.99 -12.73 -17.48
N CYS A 132 -13.00 -13.23 -16.74
CA CYS A 132 -12.84 -12.92 -15.32
C CYS A 132 -12.71 -11.41 -15.10
N LYS A 133 -11.87 -10.73 -15.87
CA LYS A 133 -11.69 -9.28 -15.77
C LYS A 133 -12.97 -8.51 -16.08
N ARG A 134 -13.70 -8.90 -17.14
CA ARG A 134 -14.99 -8.31 -17.50
C ARG A 134 -16.01 -8.47 -16.38
N PHE A 135 -16.10 -9.67 -15.78
CA PHE A 135 -16.97 -9.94 -14.64
C PHE A 135 -16.65 -9.01 -13.46
N TRP A 136 -15.39 -8.90 -13.07
CA TRP A 136 -14.99 -8.09 -11.92
C TRP A 136 -15.18 -6.59 -12.17
N ILE A 137 -14.89 -6.08 -13.37
CA ILE A 137 -15.16 -4.68 -13.75
C ILE A 137 -16.66 -4.38 -13.64
N LYS A 138 -17.50 -5.26 -14.20
CA LYS A 138 -18.96 -5.07 -14.19
C LYS A 138 -19.53 -5.02 -12.78
N ASN A 139 -19.06 -5.87 -11.87
CA ASN A 139 -19.66 -6.03 -10.54
C ASN A 139 -19.03 -5.12 -9.46
N THR A 140 -17.80 -4.65 -9.65
CA THR A 140 -17.10 -3.83 -8.66
C THR A 140 -16.81 -2.40 -9.12
N GLY A 141 -16.90 -2.15 -10.42
CA GLY A 141 -16.51 -0.89 -11.01
C GLY A 141 -15.01 -0.59 -10.94
N ILE A 142 -14.16 -1.56 -10.56
CA ILE A 142 -12.70 -1.39 -10.57
C ILE A 142 -12.23 -1.53 -12.01
N THR A 143 -11.71 -0.46 -12.59
CA THR A 143 -11.25 -0.44 -14.00
C THR A 143 -9.74 -0.59 -14.13
N ARG A 144 -8.98 -0.28 -13.07
CA ARG A 144 -7.51 -0.27 -13.08
C ARG A 144 -6.96 -1.54 -12.45
N TYR A 145 -6.55 -2.48 -13.28
CA TYR A 145 -5.88 -3.71 -12.85
C TYR A 145 -4.38 -3.63 -13.13
N HIS A 146 -3.54 -3.91 -12.12
CA HIS A 146 -2.09 -3.83 -12.26
C HIS A 146 -1.43 -5.18 -12.57
N LYS A 147 -2.10 -6.30 -12.23
CA LYS A 147 -1.62 -7.65 -12.55
C LYS A 147 -2.74 -8.68 -12.48
N THR A 148 -2.53 -9.78 -13.20
CA THR A 148 -3.24 -11.05 -13.02
C THR A 148 -2.22 -12.10 -12.59
N MET A 149 -2.55 -12.91 -11.60
CA MET A 149 -1.76 -14.05 -11.17
C MET A 149 -2.53 -15.33 -11.49
N VAL A 150 -1.90 -16.21 -12.25
CA VAL A 150 -2.45 -17.52 -12.59
C VAL A 150 -2.00 -18.53 -11.54
N LEU A 151 -2.96 -19.23 -10.93
CA LEU A 151 -2.75 -20.24 -9.90
C LEU A 151 -2.92 -21.64 -10.50
N PRO A 152 -2.08 -22.62 -10.11
CA PRO A 152 -2.22 -24.00 -10.59
C PRO A 152 -3.54 -24.62 -10.13
N SER A 153 -4.19 -25.36 -11.04
CA SER A 153 -5.51 -25.97 -10.79
C SER A 153 -5.43 -27.30 -10.03
N LYS A 154 -4.24 -27.88 -9.83
CA LYS A 154 -4.03 -29.24 -9.30
C LYS A 154 -4.61 -29.53 -7.91
N HIS A 155 -4.85 -28.49 -7.10
CA HIS A 155 -5.38 -28.64 -5.72
C HIS A 155 -6.63 -27.79 -5.48
N LYS A 156 -7.39 -27.55 -6.52
CA LYS A 156 -8.61 -26.74 -6.47
C LYS A 156 -9.71 -27.48 -5.69
N THR A 157 -9.97 -27.04 -4.47
CA THR A 157 -11.00 -27.63 -3.60
C THR A 157 -12.40 -27.07 -3.83
N LYS A 158 -12.50 -25.84 -4.39
CA LYS A 158 -13.77 -25.17 -4.69
C LYS A 158 -13.80 -24.70 -6.13
N LYS A 159 -14.98 -24.81 -6.76
CA LYS A 159 -15.21 -24.25 -8.09
C LYS A 159 -15.42 -22.75 -7.97
N VAL A 160 -14.39 -21.96 -8.31
CA VAL A 160 -14.44 -20.50 -8.36
C VAL A 160 -14.52 -20.10 -9.82
N LEU A 161 -15.68 -19.59 -10.25
CA LEU A 161 -15.97 -19.35 -11.68
C LEU A 161 -15.20 -18.16 -12.27
N HIS A 162 -14.88 -17.15 -11.47
CA HIS A 162 -14.26 -15.92 -11.95
C HIS A 162 -13.00 -15.55 -11.16
N GLY A 163 -12.39 -16.53 -10.48
CA GLY A 163 -11.21 -16.31 -9.65
C GLY A 163 -11.51 -15.43 -8.43
N MET A 164 -10.46 -14.78 -7.93
CA MET A 164 -10.52 -13.84 -6.80
C MET A 164 -10.09 -12.47 -7.26
N CYS A 165 -10.70 -11.42 -6.71
CA CYS A 165 -10.25 -10.05 -6.90
C CYS A 165 -9.65 -9.51 -5.61
N SER A 166 -8.50 -8.89 -5.73
CA SER A 166 -7.92 -8.07 -4.68
C SER A 166 -8.10 -6.60 -5.02
N LEU A 167 -8.61 -5.82 -4.07
CA LEU A 167 -8.61 -4.37 -4.11
C LEU A 167 -7.45 -3.85 -3.27
N VAL A 168 -6.65 -2.94 -3.82
CA VAL A 168 -5.43 -2.42 -3.20
C VAL A 168 -5.38 -0.90 -3.28
N VAL A 169 -5.02 -0.27 -2.15
CA VAL A 169 -4.67 1.16 -2.05
C VAL A 169 -3.33 1.29 -1.34
N SER A 170 -2.37 1.97 -1.96
CA SER A 170 -1.07 2.27 -1.33
C SER A 170 -1.19 3.55 -0.51
N SER A 171 -1.32 3.42 0.81
CA SER A 171 -1.39 4.52 1.77
C SER A 171 -1.02 4.02 3.17
N THR A 172 0.16 4.41 3.63
CA THR A 172 0.60 4.11 5.00
C THR A 172 -0.31 4.74 6.04
N TYR A 173 -0.81 5.94 5.74
CA TYR A 173 -1.74 6.67 6.60
C TYR A 173 -3.07 5.94 6.78
N LEU A 174 -3.72 5.59 5.67
CA LEU A 174 -4.98 4.83 5.70
C LEU A 174 -4.76 3.45 6.32
N LYS A 175 -3.64 2.80 6.02
CA LYS A 175 -3.30 1.51 6.64
C LYS A 175 -3.24 1.63 8.16
N ARG A 176 -2.67 2.71 8.69
CA ARG A 176 -2.63 2.94 10.14
C ARG A 176 -4.03 3.10 10.73
N LYS A 177 -4.88 3.92 10.09
CA LYS A 177 -6.30 4.06 10.49
C LYS A 177 -7.02 2.71 10.48
N MET A 178 -6.89 1.92 9.41
CA MET A 178 -7.49 0.59 9.30
C MET A 178 -7.09 -0.34 10.45
N LEU A 179 -5.82 -0.34 10.84
CA LEU A 179 -5.33 -1.17 11.95
C LEU A 179 -5.92 -0.73 13.30
N VAL A 180 -6.09 0.57 13.52
CA VAL A 180 -6.77 1.11 14.72
C VAL A 180 -8.24 0.69 14.73
N TRP A 181 -8.95 0.86 13.61
CA TRP A 181 -10.38 0.52 13.53
C TRP A 181 -10.65 -0.96 13.80
N ILE A 182 -9.86 -1.88 13.20
CA ILE A 182 -10.04 -3.33 13.44
C ILE A 182 -9.64 -3.77 14.86
N ASP A 183 -8.78 -3.03 15.55
CA ASP A 183 -8.43 -3.30 16.94
C ASP A 183 -9.52 -2.79 17.91
N HIS A 184 -10.14 -1.66 17.60
CA HIS A 184 -11.14 -1.04 18.45
C HIS A 184 -12.55 -1.60 18.26
N LEU A 185 -12.95 -1.97 17.04
CA LEU A 185 -14.31 -2.43 16.76
C LEU A 185 -14.79 -3.58 17.67
N PRO A 186 -14.04 -4.69 17.84
CA PRO A 186 -14.48 -5.76 18.73
C PRO A 186 -14.56 -5.33 20.20
N ARG A 187 -13.68 -4.44 20.64
CA ARG A 187 -13.70 -3.96 22.03
C ARG A 187 -14.94 -3.12 22.31
N MET A 188 -15.39 -2.31 21.36
CA MET A 188 -16.60 -1.52 21.52
C MET A 188 -17.85 -2.39 21.56
N VAL A 189 -17.92 -3.39 20.68
CA VAL A 189 -19.09 -4.29 20.59
C VAL A 189 -19.16 -5.26 21.79
N LEU A 190 -18.02 -5.73 22.28
CA LEU A 190 -18.02 -6.69 23.41
C LEU A 190 -18.14 -6.03 24.78
N ASN A 191 -17.91 -4.72 24.90
CA ASN A 191 -17.99 -3.97 26.16
C ASN A 191 -19.23 -3.04 26.23
N SER A 192 -20.08 -3.06 25.21
CA SER A 192 -21.40 -2.42 25.21
C SER A 192 -22.46 -3.38 25.77
#